data_1c28d40ecb80da4f12d29c9d1334e901
#
_entry.id   1c28d40ecb80da4f12d29c9d1334e901
#
_cell.length_a   1.000
_cell.length_b   1.000
_cell.length_c   1.000
_cell.angle_alpha   90.00
_cell.angle_beta   90.00
_cell.angle_gamma   90.00
#
_symmetry.space_group_name_H-M   'P 1'
#
loop_
_entity.id
_entity.type
_entity.pdbx_description
1 polymer ?
#
loop_
_entity_poly.entity_id
_entity_poly.type
_entity_poly.pdbx_seq_one_letter_code
_entity_poly.pdbx_strand_id
1 'polypeptide(L)'
;MKLSTLFMALCLACVTSVSAKNWEAKWITSSECQTRSNSWICFHKSVELPSLEGQTVYADIAVDSKYWLWINGEMVVFEGGLKRGPKPQDTYYDHVDITKYLTQGENSIAVLMWYFGKDGFSHKSSGKAGLLFDCQANGFKILSDGSWN
;
A
#
# COMPACT_ATOMS: atom_id res chain seq x y z
N MET A 1 -3.41 56.57 -34.58
CA MET A 1 -2.66 55.95 -33.49
C MET A 1 -3.48 54.80 -32.93
N LYS A 2 -3.11 53.56 -33.23
CA LYS A 2 -3.80 52.36 -32.73
C LYS A 2 -2.98 51.80 -31.59
N LEU A 3 -3.52 51.81 -30.42
CA LEU A 3 -2.90 51.26 -29.22
C LEU A 3 -3.13 49.73 -29.18
N SER A 4 -2.09 48.97 -29.44
CA SER A 4 -2.13 47.51 -29.36
C SER A 4 -1.98 47.13 -27.88
N THR A 5 -3.05 46.64 -27.28
CA THR A 5 -3.03 46.09 -25.93
C THR A 5 -2.48 44.68 -26.01
N LEU A 6 -1.24 44.50 -25.55
CA LEU A 6 -0.61 43.19 -25.39
C LEU A 6 -1.14 42.52 -24.16
N PHE A 7 -2.06 41.55 -24.33
CA PHE A 7 -2.49 40.68 -23.24
C PHE A 7 -1.40 39.64 -22.99
N MET A 8 -0.60 39.85 -21.97
CA MET A 8 0.36 38.86 -21.48
C MET A 8 -0.40 37.89 -20.57
N ALA A 9 -0.78 36.74 -21.13
CA ALA A 9 -1.37 35.65 -20.36
C ALA A 9 -0.28 35.02 -19.49
N LEU A 10 -0.30 35.33 -18.20
CA LEU A 10 0.55 34.68 -17.19
C LEU A 10 -0.02 33.27 -16.93
N CYS A 11 0.45 32.26 -17.66
CA CYS A 11 0.19 30.87 -17.32
C CYS A 11 0.90 30.54 -16.00
N LEU A 12 0.14 30.60 -14.90
CA LEU A 12 0.57 30.09 -13.62
C LEU A 12 0.58 28.56 -13.71
N ALA A 13 1.71 27.99 -14.08
CA ALA A 13 1.90 26.53 -14.02
C ALA A 13 1.89 26.15 -12.54
N CYS A 14 0.76 25.62 -12.05
CA CYS A 14 0.70 24.90 -10.79
C CYS A 14 1.60 23.67 -10.92
N VAL A 15 2.84 23.80 -10.52
CA VAL A 15 3.72 22.65 -10.33
C VAL A 15 3.25 21.97 -9.05
N THR A 16 2.34 21.00 -9.18
CA THR A 16 2.05 20.09 -8.09
C THR A 16 3.29 19.22 -7.90
N SER A 17 4.07 19.52 -6.89
CA SER A 17 5.16 18.66 -6.46
C SER A 17 4.54 17.33 -6.00
N VAL A 18 4.64 16.28 -6.80
CA VAL A 18 4.35 14.92 -6.38
C VAL A 18 5.45 14.54 -5.40
N SER A 19 5.16 14.68 -4.12
CA SER A 19 6.07 14.19 -3.08
C SER A 19 5.96 12.67 -3.06
N ALA A 20 7.08 11.99 -3.22
CA ALA A 20 7.13 10.55 -3.00
C ALA A 20 6.75 10.26 -1.54
N LYS A 21 5.89 9.25 -1.32
CA LYS A 21 5.52 8.83 0.03
C LYS A 21 6.77 8.39 0.79
N ASN A 22 6.93 8.90 1.99
CA ASN A 22 7.98 8.42 2.91
C ASN A 22 7.43 7.20 3.67
N TRP A 23 7.87 6.00 3.27
CA TRP A 23 7.51 4.74 3.90
C TRP A 23 8.34 4.52 5.16
N GLU A 24 7.69 4.25 6.29
CA GLU A 24 8.36 3.73 7.49
C GLU A 24 8.36 2.20 7.52
N ALA A 25 7.37 1.59 6.87
CA ALA A 25 7.26 0.14 6.70
C ALA A 25 8.41 -0.44 5.86
N LYS A 26 8.70 -1.71 6.06
CA LYS A 26 9.70 -2.46 5.29
C LYS A 26 9.03 -3.53 4.46
N TRP A 27 9.56 -3.78 3.27
CA TRP A 27 9.16 -4.93 2.47
C TRP A 27 9.45 -6.23 3.23
N ILE A 28 8.41 -7.05 3.40
CA ILE A 28 8.51 -8.38 4.02
C ILE A 28 8.13 -9.46 3.02
N THR A 29 8.73 -10.64 3.16
CA THR A 29 8.48 -11.80 2.30
C THR A 29 8.89 -13.08 3.02
N SER A 30 8.46 -14.22 2.49
CA SER A 30 9.01 -15.52 2.87
C SER A 30 10.31 -15.79 2.09
N SER A 31 11.37 -16.17 2.79
CA SER A 31 12.66 -16.50 2.16
C SER A 31 12.55 -17.62 1.13
N GLU A 32 11.63 -18.57 1.34
CA GLU A 32 11.41 -19.71 0.44
C GLU A 32 10.67 -19.33 -0.86
N CYS A 33 9.88 -18.26 -0.81
CA CYS A 33 8.99 -17.87 -1.90
C CYS A 33 9.40 -16.57 -2.61
N GLN A 34 10.49 -15.93 -2.19
CA GLN A 34 10.85 -14.58 -2.64
C GLN A 34 10.93 -14.42 -4.17
N THR A 35 11.46 -15.43 -4.87
CA THR A 35 11.61 -15.40 -6.33
C THR A 35 10.83 -16.50 -7.04
N ARG A 36 10.11 -17.32 -6.28
CA ARG A 36 9.36 -18.46 -6.82
C ARG A 36 8.05 -17.97 -7.42
N SER A 37 7.89 -18.11 -8.72
CA SER A 37 6.65 -17.76 -9.41
C SER A 37 5.46 -18.58 -8.92
N ASN A 38 4.27 -17.98 -9.01
CA ASN A 38 3.00 -18.58 -8.58
C ASN A 38 3.01 -19.02 -7.11
N SER A 39 3.55 -18.16 -6.24
CA SER A 39 3.62 -18.42 -4.81
C SER A 39 2.51 -17.69 -4.06
N TRP A 40 1.98 -18.38 -3.05
CA TRP A 40 1.01 -17.83 -2.12
C TRP A 40 1.67 -17.70 -0.76
N ILE A 41 1.63 -16.50 -0.18
CA ILE A 41 2.25 -16.21 1.11
C ILE A 41 1.17 -15.59 2.01
N CYS A 42 1.04 -16.15 3.21
CA CYS A 42 0.16 -15.61 4.23
C CYS A 42 1.01 -14.83 5.25
N PHE A 43 0.60 -13.62 5.53
CA PHE A 43 1.19 -12.77 6.57
C PHE A 43 0.15 -12.54 7.65
N HIS A 44 0.58 -12.54 8.90
CA HIS A 44 -0.29 -12.30 10.04
C HIS A 44 0.40 -11.41 11.07
N LYS A 45 -0.38 -10.51 11.67
CA LYS A 45 0.07 -9.68 12.79
C LYS A 45 -1.07 -9.46 13.79
N SER A 46 -0.79 -9.70 15.08
CA SER A 46 -1.62 -9.22 16.17
C SER A 46 -1.07 -7.91 16.69
N VAL A 47 -1.95 -6.96 16.97
CA VAL A 47 -1.60 -5.64 17.51
C VAL A 47 -2.57 -5.24 18.60
N GLU A 48 -2.06 -4.60 19.63
CA GLU A 48 -2.86 -3.97 20.69
C GLU A 48 -3.00 -2.48 20.36
N LEU A 49 -4.25 -1.99 20.23
CA LEU A 49 -4.51 -0.62 19.84
C LEU A 49 -5.13 0.20 20.98
N PRO A 50 -4.75 1.49 21.10
CA PRO A 50 -5.41 2.42 22.03
C PRO A 50 -6.84 2.73 21.55
N SER A 51 -7.51 3.63 22.27
CA SER A 51 -8.79 4.18 21.80
C SER A 51 -8.63 4.82 20.42
N LEU A 52 -9.58 4.51 19.53
CA LEU A 52 -9.64 5.03 18.15
C LEU A 52 -10.70 6.14 18.00
N GLU A 53 -11.26 6.61 19.12
CA GLU A 53 -12.35 7.57 19.08
C GLU A 53 -12.01 8.82 18.28
N GLY A 54 -12.88 9.16 17.33
CA GLY A 54 -12.74 10.33 16.46
C GLY A 54 -11.64 10.23 15.40
N GLN A 55 -10.98 9.07 15.25
CA GLN A 55 -9.92 8.88 14.25
C GLN A 55 -10.45 8.17 13.01
N THR A 56 -9.97 8.60 11.85
CA THR A 56 -10.03 7.82 10.61
C THR A 56 -8.65 7.21 10.38
N VAL A 57 -8.61 5.91 10.16
CA VAL A 57 -7.37 5.14 10.05
C VAL A 57 -7.24 4.55 8.66
N TYR A 58 -6.14 4.88 8.00
CA TYR A 58 -5.81 4.37 6.67
C TYR A 58 -4.59 3.47 6.70
N ALA A 59 -4.62 2.42 5.89
CA ALA A 59 -3.45 1.62 5.57
C ALA A 59 -3.07 1.83 4.11
N ASP A 60 -1.78 2.06 3.87
CA ASP A 60 -1.21 2.08 2.53
C ASP A 60 -0.52 0.74 2.28
N ILE A 61 -0.97 0.03 1.25
CA ILE A 61 -0.60 -1.36 1.04
C ILE A 61 -0.06 -1.54 -0.37
N ALA A 62 1.15 -2.06 -0.48
CA ALA A 62 1.75 -2.41 -1.76
C ALA A 62 2.22 -3.85 -1.74
N VAL A 63 2.03 -4.54 -2.86
CA VAL A 63 2.45 -5.95 -3.04
C VAL A 63 2.95 -6.17 -4.46
N ASP A 64 3.71 -7.21 -4.66
CA ASP A 64 3.83 -7.87 -5.94
C ASP A 64 3.31 -9.31 -5.78
N SER A 65 2.11 -9.65 -6.29
CA SER A 65 1.30 -9.01 -7.32
C SER A 65 -0.09 -8.62 -6.81
N LYS A 66 -0.86 -9.54 -6.22
CA LYS A 66 -2.21 -9.36 -5.67
C LYS A 66 -2.27 -9.72 -4.20
N TYR A 67 -3.26 -9.15 -3.49
CA TYR A 67 -3.51 -9.52 -2.09
C TYR A 67 -5.00 -9.49 -1.74
N TRP A 68 -5.31 -10.19 -0.66
CA TRP A 68 -6.56 -10.13 0.09
C TRP A 68 -6.23 -9.73 1.52
N LEU A 69 -7.02 -8.86 2.10
CA LEU A 69 -6.83 -8.36 3.46
C LEU A 69 -8.03 -8.71 4.32
N TRP A 70 -7.77 -9.24 5.49
CA TRP A 70 -8.75 -9.41 6.56
C TRP A 70 -8.28 -8.70 7.81
N ILE A 71 -9.22 -8.09 8.54
CA ILE A 71 -9.00 -7.52 9.88
C ILE A 71 -10.08 -8.06 10.77
N ASN A 72 -9.71 -8.63 11.91
CA ASN A 72 -10.62 -9.23 12.88
C ASN A 72 -11.59 -10.25 12.27
N GLY A 73 -11.15 -10.99 11.27
CA GLY A 73 -11.94 -12.00 10.56
C GLY A 73 -12.84 -11.44 9.45
N GLU A 74 -12.97 -10.12 9.31
CA GLU A 74 -13.73 -9.49 8.23
C GLU A 74 -12.85 -9.20 7.02
N MET A 75 -13.36 -9.49 5.83
CA MET A 75 -12.67 -9.17 4.57
C MET A 75 -12.76 -7.67 4.29
N VAL A 76 -11.59 -7.03 4.21
CA VAL A 76 -11.44 -5.59 3.96
C VAL A 76 -11.17 -5.32 2.48
N VAL A 77 -10.27 -6.11 1.88
CA VAL A 77 -9.90 -5.98 0.46
C VAL A 77 -9.99 -7.34 -0.21
N PHE A 78 -10.71 -7.36 -1.34
CA PHE A 78 -10.76 -8.48 -2.26
C PHE A 78 -10.00 -8.12 -3.53
N GLU A 79 -8.90 -8.82 -3.81
CA GLU A 79 -8.04 -8.62 -5.00
C GLU A 79 -7.45 -7.21 -5.15
N GLY A 80 -6.79 -6.72 -4.10
CA GLY A 80 -5.98 -5.50 -4.18
C GLY A 80 -4.61 -5.72 -4.83
N GLY A 81 -3.88 -4.62 -5.03
CA GLY A 81 -2.54 -4.61 -5.59
C GLY A 81 -2.51 -4.53 -7.11
N LEU A 82 -1.71 -5.37 -7.74
CA LEU A 82 -1.25 -5.34 -9.11
C LEU A 82 -0.31 -4.16 -9.38
N LYS A 83 0.97 -4.46 -9.34
CA LYS A 83 1.99 -3.53 -9.80
C LYS A 83 1.80 -3.22 -11.29
N ARG A 84 1.62 -1.94 -11.60
CA ARG A 84 1.48 -1.44 -12.98
C ARG A 84 2.52 -0.35 -13.18
N GLY A 85 2.90 -0.15 -14.42
CA GLY A 85 3.83 0.91 -14.79
C GLY A 85 4.91 0.39 -15.71
N PRO A 86 5.60 1.30 -16.42
CA PRO A 86 6.63 0.94 -17.39
C PRO A 86 7.92 0.46 -16.71
N LYS A 87 8.10 0.77 -15.44
CA LYS A 87 9.33 0.48 -14.72
C LYS A 87 9.10 -0.56 -13.62
N PRO A 88 9.90 -1.62 -13.56
CA PRO A 88 9.79 -2.64 -12.51
C PRO A 88 9.97 -2.12 -11.07
N GLN A 89 10.63 -0.99 -10.92
CA GLN A 89 10.89 -0.35 -9.62
C GLN A 89 9.69 0.45 -9.10
N ASP A 90 8.80 0.88 -10.01
CA ASP A 90 7.62 1.66 -9.64
C ASP A 90 6.55 0.71 -9.10
N THR A 91 6.03 1.00 -7.92
CA THR A 91 4.97 0.23 -7.28
C THR A 91 3.83 1.15 -6.92
N TYR A 92 2.62 0.78 -7.35
CA TYR A 92 1.40 1.41 -6.87
C TYR A 92 1.05 0.83 -5.51
N TYR A 93 0.38 1.62 -4.70
CA TYR A 93 -0.18 1.17 -3.44
C TYR A 93 -1.66 1.52 -3.36
N ASP A 94 -2.38 0.73 -2.59
CA ASP A 94 -3.78 0.99 -2.27
C ASP A 94 -3.85 1.79 -0.97
N HIS A 95 -4.62 2.86 -0.96
CA HIS A 95 -4.93 3.65 0.22
C HIS A 95 -6.29 3.21 0.75
N VAL A 96 -6.30 2.43 1.83
CA VAL A 96 -7.48 1.70 2.29
C VAL A 96 -7.95 2.26 3.63
N ASP A 97 -9.21 2.69 3.72
CA ASP A 97 -9.85 3.02 4.99
C ASP A 97 -10.15 1.72 5.76
N ILE A 98 -9.46 1.55 6.88
CA ILE A 98 -9.60 0.38 7.74
C ILE A 98 -10.29 0.70 9.08
N THR A 99 -10.78 1.92 9.24
CA THR A 99 -11.31 2.45 10.51
C THR A 99 -12.35 1.54 11.14
N LYS A 100 -13.36 1.13 10.36
CA LYS A 100 -14.50 0.35 10.88
C LYS A 100 -14.17 -1.10 11.26
N TYR A 101 -13.01 -1.59 10.83
CA TYR A 101 -12.57 -2.96 11.09
C TYR A 101 -11.67 -3.08 12.31
N LEU A 102 -11.17 -1.95 12.82
CA LEU A 102 -10.32 -1.89 14.00
C LEU A 102 -11.14 -1.64 15.27
N THR A 103 -10.67 -2.21 16.37
CA THR A 103 -11.24 -2.00 17.71
C THR A 103 -10.17 -1.58 18.68
N GLN A 104 -10.56 -0.94 19.79
CA GLN A 104 -9.65 -0.79 20.93
C GLN A 104 -9.29 -2.16 21.49
N GLY A 105 -8.04 -2.36 21.87
CA GLY A 105 -7.53 -3.64 22.35
C GLY A 105 -6.91 -4.48 21.23
N GLU A 106 -6.99 -5.78 21.37
CA GLU A 106 -6.36 -6.73 20.43
C GLU A 106 -7.04 -6.74 19.08
N ASN A 107 -6.24 -6.65 18.02
CA ASN A 107 -6.68 -6.76 16.63
C ASN A 107 -5.79 -7.76 15.89
N SER A 108 -6.42 -8.51 14.98
CA SER A 108 -5.76 -9.49 14.11
C SER A 108 -5.81 -9.01 12.67
N ILE A 109 -4.66 -8.92 12.03
CA ILE A 109 -4.52 -8.50 10.63
C ILE A 109 -3.91 -9.67 9.85
N ALA A 110 -4.58 -10.09 8.78
CA ALA A 110 -4.12 -11.17 7.92
C ALA A 110 -4.11 -10.71 6.46
N VAL A 111 -3.00 -10.97 5.78
CA VAL A 111 -2.83 -10.69 4.35
C VAL A 111 -2.47 -11.97 3.64
N LEU A 112 -3.30 -12.39 2.68
CA LEU A 112 -2.92 -13.43 1.71
C LEU A 112 -2.41 -12.73 0.46
N MET A 113 -1.17 -13.00 0.07
CA MET A 113 -0.54 -12.45 -1.12
C MET A 113 -0.32 -13.54 -2.17
N TRP A 114 -0.64 -13.23 -3.42
CA TRP A 114 -0.33 -14.06 -4.56
C TRP A 114 0.71 -13.40 -5.44
N TYR A 115 1.91 -13.95 -5.44
CA TYR A 115 3.01 -13.51 -6.30
C TYR A 115 3.01 -14.26 -7.62
N PHE A 116 2.82 -13.54 -8.73
CA PHE A 116 2.82 -14.14 -10.07
C PHE A 116 4.22 -14.51 -10.52
N GLY A 117 5.21 -13.68 -10.22
CA GLY A 117 6.60 -13.90 -10.54
C GLY A 117 6.94 -13.76 -12.02
N LYS A 118 6.05 -13.15 -12.79
CA LYS A 118 6.22 -12.88 -14.23
C LYS A 118 5.38 -11.70 -14.68
N ASP A 119 5.76 -11.10 -15.77
CA ASP A 119 4.98 -10.05 -16.43
C ASP A 119 3.67 -10.60 -16.98
N GLY A 120 2.64 -9.78 -16.93
CA GLY A 120 1.34 -10.02 -17.52
C GLY A 120 0.95 -8.89 -18.47
N PHE A 121 -0.25 -8.98 -19.05
CA PHE A 121 -0.75 -7.99 -20.00
C PHE A 121 -0.82 -6.57 -19.40
N SER A 122 -1.22 -6.44 -18.14
CA SER A 122 -1.36 -5.15 -17.44
C SER A 122 -0.55 -5.07 -16.15
N HIS A 123 0.50 -5.86 -16.05
CA HIS A 123 1.28 -6.03 -14.83
C HIS A 123 2.74 -6.23 -15.16
N LYS A 124 3.60 -5.50 -14.44
CA LYS A 124 5.04 -5.67 -14.44
C LYS A 124 5.47 -6.23 -13.08
N SER A 125 6.11 -7.39 -13.10
CA SER A 125 6.69 -7.95 -11.87
C SER A 125 7.95 -7.20 -11.47
N SER A 126 8.14 -7.04 -10.17
CA SER A 126 9.40 -6.52 -9.62
C SER A 126 10.52 -7.57 -9.61
N GLY A 127 10.16 -8.84 -9.86
CA GLY A 127 11.08 -9.98 -9.75
C GLY A 127 11.18 -10.56 -8.34
N LYS A 128 10.50 -9.97 -7.36
CA LYS A 128 10.49 -10.44 -5.96
C LYS A 128 9.10 -10.34 -5.35
N ALA A 129 8.69 -11.41 -4.67
CA ALA A 129 7.50 -11.38 -3.83
C ALA A 129 7.71 -10.41 -2.66
N GLY A 130 6.69 -9.67 -2.28
CA GLY A 130 6.77 -8.79 -1.11
C GLY A 130 5.48 -8.10 -0.77
N LEU A 131 5.30 -7.86 0.52
CA LEU A 131 4.25 -7.05 1.12
C LEU A 131 4.89 -5.82 1.79
N LEU A 132 4.30 -4.67 1.57
CA LEU A 132 4.55 -3.44 2.30
C LEU A 132 3.21 -2.97 2.87
N PHE A 133 3.12 -2.87 4.19
CA PHE A 133 1.92 -2.43 4.91
C PHE A 133 2.31 -1.29 5.84
N ASP A 134 1.77 -0.11 5.60
CA ASP A 134 2.08 1.10 6.35
C ASP A 134 0.79 1.76 6.82
N CYS A 135 0.53 1.68 8.11
CA CYS A 135 -0.58 2.36 8.76
C CYS A 135 -0.01 3.21 9.88
N GLN A 136 -0.17 4.52 9.76
CA GLN A 136 0.28 5.48 10.75
C GLN A 136 -0.92 6.32 11.19
N ALA A 137 -1.27 6.23 12.47
CA ALA A 137 -2.38 6.95 13.06
C ALA A 137 -1.91 7.71 14.33
N ASN A 138 -2.77 8.53 14.88
CA ASN A 138 -2.44 9.23 16.10
C ASN A 138 -2.34 8.23 17.27
N GLY A 139 -1.14 8.14 17.84
CA GLY A 139 -0.86 7.28 18.99
C GLY A 139 -0.45 5.84 18.69
N PHE A 140 -0.48 5.38 17.42
CA PHE A 140 0.00 4.06 17.06
C PHE A 140 0.45 3.93 15.60
N LYS A 141 1.20 2.87 15.32
CA LYS A 141 1.61 2.48 13.96
C LYS A 141 1.49 0.98 13.80
N ILE A 142 1.05 0.55 12.62
CA ILE A 142 1.07 -0.85 12.20
C ILE A 142 1.90 -0.92 10.93
N LEU A 143 3.13 -1.38 11.06
CA LEU A 143 4.10 -1.41 9.96
C LEU A 143 4.48 -2.85 9.65
N SER A 144 4.67 -3.13 8.36
CA SER A 144 5.32 -4.38 7.97
C SER A 144 6.80 -4.32 8.34
N ASP A 145 7.21 -5.30 9.13
CA ASP A 145 8.56 -5.50 9.64
C ASP A 145 8.77 -6.97 10.02
N GLY A 146 9.87 -7.28 10.70
CA GLY A 146 10.20 -8.64 11.13
C GLY A 146 9.32 -9.22 12.25
N SER A 147 8.30 -8.50 12.72
CA SER A 147 7.33 -8.98 13.72
C SER A 147 6.06 -9.60 13.11
N TRP A 148 5.96 -9.63 11.79
CA TRP A 148 4.92 -10.37 11.07
C TRP A 148 5.32 -11.84 10.95
N ASN A 149 4.34 -12.74 11.10
CA ASN A 149 4.49 -14.19 10.93
C ASN A 149 4.04 -14.62 9.55
#